data_4f3b16c5eadb75ad0be84017ad8b4ed5
#
_entry.id   4f3b16c5eadb75ad0be84017ad8b4ed5
#
_cell.length_a   1.000
_cell.length_b   1.000
_cell.length_c   1.000
_cell.angle_alpha   90.00
_cell.angle_beta   90.00
_cell.angle_gamma   90.00
#
_symmetry.space_group_name_H-M   'P 1'
#
loop_
_entity.id
_entity.type
_entity.pdbx_description
1 polymer ?
#
loop_
_entity_poly.entity_id
_entity_poly.type
_entity_poly.pdbx_seq_one_letter_code
_entity_poly.pdbx_strand_id
1 'polypeptide(L)'
;SRGLGDVYKRQITSPFPPLDLMVHIGEISAASFNDTIPAKEVWRVSEDGELRDPFKKLTTVFQMSEEMFFLHYGKDGCNRHVLIDECRELFGEIYEQIPELPFCNIWTAMQLSSRLPKGALFHMGVSNTRRCWNMFQLPESVESACNVGCCGIDGCVSTLVGASLVNPDRLCYVVVGDLTFFYDLNSLGNHHICLLYTSPSPRDA
;
A
#
# COMPACT_ATOMS: atom_id res chain seq x y z
N SER A 1 11.06 9.85 28.68
CA SER A 1 10.86 8.42 28.40
C SER A 1 10.91 8.22 26.89
N ARG A 2 11.92 7.53 26.39
CA ARG A 2 12.01 7.15 24.99
C ARG A 2 10.91 6.11 24.74
N GLY A 3 10.00 6.39 23.81
CA GLY A 3 8.89 5.52 23.52
C GLY A 3 9.36 4.18 22.90
N LEU A 4 8.62 3.12 23.12
CA LEU A 4 8.87 1.79 22.52
C LEU A 4 9.11 1.86 21.01
N GLY A 5 8.50 2.81 20.30
CA GLY A 5 8.73 3.04 18.87
C GLY A 5 10.17 3.37 18.48
N ASP A 6 10.94 4.03 19.36
CA ASP A 6 12.34 4.38 19.08
C ASP A 6 13.29 3.17 19.23
N VAL A 7 12.91 2.19 20.04
CA VAL A 7 13.68 0.95 20.22
C VAL A 7 13.52 0.04 18.99
N TYR A 8 12.33 -0.06 18.43
CA TYR A 8 12.10 -0.85 17.20
C TYR A 8 12.76 -0.22 15.98
N LYS A 9 12.77 1.09 15.85
CA LYS A 9 13.41 1.79 14.71
C LYS A 9 14.92 1.53 14.62
N ARG A 10 15.60 1.30 15.73
CA ARG A 10 17.05 1.07 15.76
C ARG A 10 17.47 -0.34 15.36
N GLN A 11 16.55 -1.29 15.31
CA GLN A 11 16.85 -2.71 15.04
C GLN A 11 16.55 -3.13 13.59
N ILE A 12 15.87 -2.27 12.81
CA ILE A 12 15.58 -2.56 11.40
C ILE A 12 16.76 -2.06 10.57
N THR A 13 17.69 -2.94 10.27
CA THR A 13 18.64 -2.73 9.19
C THR A 13 17.93 -3.01 7.87
N SER A 14 18.03 -2.07 6.93
CA SER A 14 17.49 -2.29 5.59
C SER A 14 18.17 -3.51 4.96
N PRO A 15 17.40 -4.49 4.46
CA PRO A 15 17.96 -5.62 3.73
C PRO A 15 18.45 -5.23 2.33
N PHE A 16 18.14 -4.01 1.88
CA PHE A 16 18.50 -3.56 0.54
C PHE A 16 19.95 -3.10 0.45
N PRO A 17 20.61 -3.36 -0.69
CA PRO A 17 21.93 -2.82 -0.95
C PRO A 17 21.90 -1.29 -0.97
N PRO A 18 23.04 -0.62 -0.71
CA PRO A 18 23.11 0.83 -0.80
C PRO A 18 22.78 1.32 -2.21
N LEU A 19 21.80 2.21 -2.30
CA LEU A 19 21.40 2.86 -3.54
C LEU A 19 22.29 4.08 -3.80
N ASP A 20 22.75 4.28 -5.02
CA ASP A 20 23.46 5.49 -5.39
C ASP A 20 22.51 6.68 -5.47
N LEU A 21 21.35 6.48 -6.07
CA LEU A 21 20.32 7.48 -6.23
C LEU A 21 18.93 6.88 -5.97
N MET A 22 18.11 7.62 -5.26
CA MET A 22 16.69 7.36 -5.11
C MET A 22 15.89 8.52 -5.66
N VAL A 23 14.97 8.24 -6.60
CA VAL A 23 14.02 9.23 -7.10
C VAL A 23 12.72 9.09 -6.32
N HIS A 24 12.40 10.11 -5.52
CA HIS A 24 11.18 10.18 -4.75
C HIS A 24 10.10 10.90 -5.56
N ILE A 25 9.04 10.19 -5.87
CA ILE A 25 7.85 10.68 -6.57
C ILE A 25 6.63 10.58 -5.66
N GLY A 26 5.62 11.37 -5.93
CA GLY A 26 4.38 11.35 -5.16
C GLY A 26 4.51 11.82 -3.72
N GLU A 27 3.49 11.53 -2.93
CA GLU A 27 3.41 11.91 -1.52
C GLU A 27 3.74 10.73 -0.60
N ILE A 28 4.54 11.00 0.42
CA ILE A 28 4.80 10.05 1.49
C ILE A 28 3.88 10.33 2.65
N SER A 29 2.89 9.47 2.86
CA SER A 29 2.09 9.52 4.08
C SER A 29 2.79 8.73 5.19
N ALA A 30 3.08 9.39 6.31
CA ALA A 30 3.40 8.81 7.64
C ALA A 30 4.18 7.46 7.66
N ALA A 31 5.07 7.22 6.70
CA ALA A 31 5.87 6.01 6.65
C ALA A 31 7.07 6.13 7.58
N SER A 32 7.07 5.38 8.66
CA SER A 32 8.14 5.40 9.67
C SER A 32 9.43 4.68 9.25
N PHE A 33 9.49 4.13 8.04
CA PHE A 33 10.64 3.36 7.53
C PHE A 33 11.48 4.10 6.49
N ASN A 34 11.10 5.31 6.12
CA ASN A 34 11.75 6.05 5.04
C ASN A 34 13.24 6.32 5.30
N ASP A 35 13.58 6.62 6.56
CA ASP A 35 14.96 6.88 6.98
C ASP A 35 15.85 5.62 7.04
N THR A 36 15.29 4.43 6.83
CA THR A 36 16.05 3.18 6.78
C THR A 36 16.52 2.78 5.37
N ILE A 37 16.03 3.43 4.33
CA ILE A 37 16.45 3.14 2.95
C ILE A 37 17.87 3.71 2.72
N PRO A 38 18.84 2.87 2.37
CA PRO A 38 20.25 3.27 2.30
C PRO A 38 20.57 3.94 0.95
N ALA A 39 20.01 5.11 0.67
CA ALA A 39 20.38 5.90 -0.50
C ALA A 39 21.51 6.88 -0.19
N LYS A 40 22.42 7.14 -1.15
CA LYS A 40 23.45 8.19 -1.05
C LYS A 40 22.84 9.55 -1.32
N GLU A 41 21.96 9.65 -2.33
CA GLU A 41 21.28 10.85 -2.74
C GLU A 41 19.79 10.58 -2.93
N VAL A 42 18.99 11.62 -2.72
CA VAL A 42 17.55 11.60 -3.00
C VAL A 42 17.21 12.78 -3.89
N TRP A 43 16.56 12.50 -5.00
CA TRP A 43 15.93 13.51 -5.85
C TRP A 43 14.43 13.46 -5.63
N ARG A 44 13.81 14.62 -5.43
CA ARG A 44 12.36 14.74 -5.37
C ARG A 44 11.83 15.29 -6.68
N VAL A 45 10.83 14.63 -7.24
CA VAL A 45 10.06 15.09 -8.39
C VAL A 45 8.64 15.36 -7.93
N SER A 46 8.19 16.61 -8.07
CA SER A 46 6.85 17.03 -7.64
C SER A 46 6.46 18.31 -8.33
N GLU A 47 5.18 18.45 -8.72
CA GLU A 47 4.66 19.66 -9.35
C GLU A 47 4.65 20.86 -8.39
N ASP A 48 4.55 20.62 -7.08
CA ASP A 48 4.57 21.68 -6.06
C ASP A 48 5.95 22.29 -5.85
N GLY A 49 7.03 21.57 -6.19
CA GLY A 49 8.41 21.99 -5.98
C GLY A 49 8.81 22.14 -4.51
N GLU A 50 7.98 21.67 -3.57
CA GLU A 50 8.27 21.80 -2.13
C GLU A 50 9.48 20.99 -1.69
N LEU A 51 10.27 21.59 -0.79
CA LEU A 51 11.41 20.94 -0.16
C LEU A 51 10.95 20.03 0.97
N ARG A 52 10.67 18.77 0.65
CA ARG A 52 10.30 17.73 1.62
C ARG A 52 11.39 16.66 1.65
N ASP A 53 12.08 16.53 2.77
CA ASP A 53 13.18 15.56 2.94
C ASP A 53 12.89 14.54 4.04
N PRO A 54 11.96 13.59 3.81
CA PRO A 54 11.67 12.53 4.77
C PRO A 54 12.82 11.53 4.91
N PHE A 55 13.74 11.48 3.95
CA PHE A 55 14.90 10.57 3.93
C PHE A 55 16.17 11.19 4.49
N LYS A 56 16.17 12.51 4.76
CA LYS A 56 17.33 13.30 5.25
C LYS A 56 18.54 13.24 4.31
N LYS A 57 18.30 13.16 3.02
CA LYS A 57 19.32 13.00 1.97
C LYS A 57 18.92 13.70 0.65
N LEU A 58 17.96 14.62 0.72
CA LEU A 58 17.50 15.37 -0.43
C LEU A 58 18.62 16.26 -0.98
N THR A 59 18.98 16.04 -2.23
CA THR A 59 19.98 16.84 -2.94
C THR A 59 19.39 17.73 -4.03
N THR A 60 18.31 17.27 -4.66
CA THR A 60 17.72 17.98 -5.80
C THR A 60 16.20 17.87 -5.78
N VAL A 61 15.53 18.96 -6.13
CA VAL A 61 14.07 19.00 -6.36
C VAL A 61 13.82 19.42 -7.81
N PHE A 62 13.02 18.63 -8.51
CA PHE A 62 12.54 18.91 -9.84
C PHE A 62 11.07 19.32 -9.76
N GLN A 63 10.79 20.60 -10.02
CA GLN A 63 9.42 21.10 -10.08
C GLN A 63 8.83 20.80 -11.47
N MET A 64 8.32 19.60 -11.61
CA MET A 64 7.67 19.13 -12.84
C MET A 64 6.82 17.91 -12.55
N SER A 65 5.99 17.49 -13.51
CA SER A 65 5.28 16.22 -13.40
C SER A 65 6.22 15.02 -13.53
N GLU A 66 5.83 13.92 -12.90
CA GLU A 66 6.58 12.65 -12.96
C GLU A 66 6.76 12.17 -14.41
N GLU A 67 5.70 12.32 -15.24
CA GLU A 67 5.73 11.94 -16.64
C GLU A 67 6.82 12.72 -17.41
N MET A 68 6.87 14.04 -17.24
CA MET A 68 7.87 14.89 -17.88
C MET A 68 9.29 14.55 -17.43
N PHE A 69 9.46 14.24 -16.14
CA PHE A 69 10.75 13.82 -15.62
C PHE A 69 11.24 12.53 -16.30
N PHE A 70 10.41 11.50 -16.34
CA PHE A 70 10.80 10.22 -16.94
C PHE A 70 10.92 10.28 -18.47
N LEU A 71 10.15 11.11 -19.14
CA LEU A 71 10.33 11.37 -20.57
C LEU A 71 11.69 12.00 -20.88
N HIS A 72 12.22 12.82 -19.98
CA HIS A 72 13.50 13.49 -20.16
C HIS A 72 14.68 12.62 -19.73
N TYR A 73 14.61 12.04 -18.52
CA TYR A 73 15.73 11.32 -17.90
C TYR A 73 15.67 9.81 -18.09
N GLY A 74 14.56 9.24 -18.50
CA GLY A 74 14.37 7.81 -18.68
C GLY A 74 14.74 7.24 -20.04
N LYS A 75 15.14 8.08 -21.01
CA LYS A 75 15.35 7.68 -22.41
C LYS A 75 16.52 6.73 -22.63
N ASP A 76 17.54 6.81 -21.81
CA ASP A 76 18.78 6.03 -21.94
C ASP A 76 18.91 4.95 -20.87
N GLY A 77 17.78 4.49 -20.33
CA GLY A 77 17.74 3.50 -19.25
C GLY A 77 18.44 2.20 -19.61
N CYS A 78 19.44 1.86 -18.85
CA CYS A 78 20.04 0.53 -18.90
C CYS A 78 18.99 -0.49 -18.41
N ASN A 79 18.61 -1.45 -19.26
CA ASN A 79 17.69 -2.55 -18.93
C ASN A 79 18.28 -3.55 -17.89
N ARG A 80 19.08 -3.07 -16.96
CA ARG A 80 19.55 -3.90 -15.86
C ARG A 80 18.53 -3.88 -14.73
N HIS A 81 17.79 -4.95 -14.61
CA HIS A 81 16.80 -5.15 -13.54
C HIS A 81 17.43 -5.71 -12.24
N VAL A 82 18.73 -5.54 -12.05
CA VAL A 82 19.49 -6.16 -10.95
C VAL A 82 18.82 -5.90 -9.59
N LEU A 83 18.48 -4.65 -9.29
CA LEU A 83 17.84 -4.31 -8.02
C LEU A 83 16.46 -4.96 -7.87
N ILE A 84 15.67 -4.99 -8.94
CA ILE A 84 14.34 -5.61 -8.92
C ILE A 84 14.45 -7.12 -8.70
N ASP A 85 15.43 -7.75 -9.34
CA ASP A 85 15.64 -9.19 -9.22
C ASP A 85 16.15 -9.54 -7.82
N GLU A 86 17.11 -8.79 -7.27
CA GLU A 86 17.55 -8.91 -5.88
C GLU A 86 16.39 -8.72 -4.88
N CYS A 87 15.51 -7.74 -5.11
CA CYS A 87 14.33 -7.54 -4.29
C CYS A 87 13.35 -8.71 -4.37
N ARG A 88 13.17 -9.30 -5.55
CA ARG A 88 12.30 -10.47 -5.73
C ARG A 88 12.84 -11.71 -5.04
N GLU A 89 14.15 -11.95 -5.16
CA GLU A 89 14.82 -13.05 -4.47
C GLU A 89 14.67 -12.91 -2.95
N LEU A 90 15.01 -11.74 -2.42
CA LEU A 90 14.87 -11.44 -1.00
C LEU A 90 13.43 -11.59 -0.51
N PHE A 91 12.45 -11.13 -1.31
CA PHE A 91 11.04 -11.30 -0.99
C PHE A 91 10.65 -12.78 -0.94
N GLY A 92 11.14 -13.58 -1.89
CA GLY A 92 10.95 -15.03 -1.92
C GLY A 92 11.49 -15.70 -0.67
N GLU A 93 12.73 -15.39 -0.28
CA GLU A 93 13.36 -15.92 0.95
C GLU A 93 12.57 -15.55 2.21
N ILE A 94 12.11 -14.31 2.32
CA ILE A 94 11.29 -13.87 3.46
C ILE A 94 9.95 -14.62 3.47
N TYR A 95 9.37 -14.82 2.30
CA TYR A 95 8.08 -15.51 2.18
C TYR A 95 8.16 -16.98 2.63
N GLU A 96 9.26 -17.67 2.28
CA GLU A 96 9.53 -19.06 2.70
C GLU A 96 9.75 -19.19 4.21
N GLN A 97 10.19 -18.11 4.87
CA GLN A 97 10.42 -18.09 6.32
C GLN A 97 9.18 -17.78 7.14
N ILE A 98 8.02 -17.52 6.51
CA ILE A 98 6.78 -17.28 7.24
C ILE A 98 6.39 -18.55 8.00
N PRO A 99 6.31 -18.51 9.34
CA PRO A 99 5.95 -19.67 10.14
C PRO A 99 4.48 -20.06 9.92
N GLU A 100 4.10 -21.23 10.38
CA GLU A 100 2.69 -21.57 10.46
C GLU A 100 1.97 -20.56 11.35
N LEU A 101 0.98 -19.86 10.79
CA LEU A 101 0.27 -18.79 11.45
C LEU A 101 -1.05 -19.32 12.05
N PRO A 102 -1.39 -18.94 13.29
CA PRO A 102 -2.73 -19.15 13.81
C PRO A 102 -3.73 -18.28 13.06
N PHE A 103 -5.03 -18.55 13.22
CA PHE A 103 -6.07 -17.69 12.65
C PHE A 103 -5.93 -16.26 13.17
N CYS A 104 -5.48 -15.36 12.31
CA CYS A 104 -5.24 -13.94 12.58
C CYS A 104 -5.31 -13.13 11.28
N ASN A 105 -5.21 -11.81 11.39
CA ASN A 105 -5.29 -10.90 10.22
C ASN A 105 -4.26 -11.22 9.13
N ILE A 106 -3.02 -11.56 9.52
CA ILE A 106 -1.96 -11.94 8.57
C ILE A 106 -2.31 -13.27 7.90
N TRP A 107 -2.77 -14.25 8.66
CA TRP A 107 -3.22 -15.53 8.12
C TRP A 107 -4.37 -15.34 7.12
N THR A 108 -5.34 -14.49 7.45
CA THR A 108 -6.46 -14.17 6.57
C THR A 108 -5.98 -13.56 5.25
N ALA A 109 -5.06 -12.60 5.32
CA ALA A 109 -4.46 -11.99 4.15
C ALA A 109 -3.69 -13.02 3.31
N MET A 110 -2.90 -13.88 3.94
CA MET A 110 -2.16 -14.96 3.28
C MET A 110 -3.09 -15.92 2.53
N GLN A 111 -4.21 -16.30 3.15
CA GLN A 111 -5.14 -17.27 2.56
C GLN A 111 -5.99 -16.66 1.44
N LEU A 112 -6.30 -15.38 1.49
CA LEU A 112 -7.26 -14.76 0.58
C LEU A 112 -6.62 -13.93 -0.53
N SER A 113 -5.40 -13.45 -0.38
CA SER A 113 -4.76 -12.54 -1.34
C SER A 113 -4.74 -13.11 -2.76
N SER A 114 -4.27 -14.34 -2.93
CA SER A 114 -4.20 -15.01 -4.24
C SER A 114 -5.56 -15.51 -4.78
N ARG A 115 -6.60 -15.49 -3.94
CA ARG A 115 -7.94 -15.99 -4.28
C ARG A 115 -8.90 -14.89 -4.74
N LEU A 116 -8.47 -13.64 -4.73
CA LEU A 116 -9.29 -12.55 -5.26
C LEU A 116 -9.56 -12.80 -6.75
N PRO A 117 -10.82 -12.64 -7.22
CA PRO A 117 -11.16 -12.84 -8.61
C PRO A 117 -10.39 -11.88 -9.53
N LYS A 118 -10.08 -12.38 -10.72
CA LYS A 118 -9.44 -11.55 -11.75
C LYS A 118 -10.29 -10.32 -12.07
N GLY A 119 -9.63 -9.17 -12.19
CA GLY A 119 -10.28 -7.90 -12.51
C GLY A 119 -11.09 -7.28 -11.37
N ALA A 120 -11.04 -7.83 -10.16
CA ALA A 120 -11.70 -7.25 -9.00
C ALA A 120 -11.14 -5.89 -8.62
N LEU A 121 -11.99 -5.06 -8.00
CA LEU A 121 -11.57 -3.87 -7.25
C LEU A 121 -11.43 -4.28 -5.77
N PHE A 122 -10.28 -3.98 -5.20
CA PHE A 122 -9.99 -4.33 -3.81
C PHE A 122 -9.61 -3.11 -3.00
N HIS A 123 -10.40 -2.77 -2.00
CA HIS A 123 -10.14 -1.66 -1.12
C HIS A 123 -9.76 -2.13 0.29
N MET A 124 -8.70 -1.56 0.83
CA MET A 124 -8.19 -1.92 2.15
C MET A 124 -8.37 -0.77 3.14
N GLY A 125 -8.77 -1.11 4.35
CA GLY A 125 -8.67 -0.19 5.47
C GLY A 125 -7.22 0.14 5.81
N VAL A 126 -7.00 1.32 6.36
CA VAL A 126 -5.68 1.77 6.81
C VAL A 126 -5.14 0.94 7.98
N SER A 127 -3.89 1.19 8.35
CA SER A 127 -3.23 0.58 9.51
C SER A 127 -3.02 -0.94 9.36
N ASN A 128 -3.55 -1.74 10.27
CA ASN A 128 -3.28 -3.19 10.32
C ASN A 128 -3.76 -3.93 9.08
N THR A 129 -4.92 -3.60 8.54
CA THR A 129 -5.44 -4.23 7.33
C THR A 129 -4.45 -4.07 6.18
N ARG A 130 -4.09 -2.83 5.85
CA ARG A 130 -3.11 -2.56 4.79
C ARG A 130 -1.76 -3.25 5.05
N ARG A 131 -1.26 -3.20 6.29
CA ARG A 131 0.03 -3.82 6.64
C ARG A 131 0.04 -5.33 6.43
N CYS A 132 -1.03 -6.02 6.83
CA CYS A 132 -1.14 -7.47 6.64
C CYS A 132 -1.26 -7.85 5.16
N TRP A 133 -2.07 -7.12 4.39
CA TRP A 133 -2.30 -7.43 2.99
C TRP A 133 -1.13 -7.05 2.08
N ASN A 134 -0.35 -6.02 2.41
CA ASN A 134 0.88 -5.67 1.69
C ASN A 134 2.00 -6.72 1.78
N MET A 135 1.86 -7.71 2.65
CA MET A 135 2.81 -8.82 2.74
C MET A 135 2.62 -9.86 1.65
N PHE A 136 1.50 -9.85 0.94
CA PHE A 136 1.13 -10.90 0.00
C PHE A 136 0.78 -10.32 -1.36
N GLN A 137 1.22 -11.03 -2.40
CA GLN A 137 0.95 -10.62 -3.76
C GLN A 137 -0.52 -10.86 -4.14
N LEU A 138 -1.15 -9.86 -4.74
CA LEU A 138 -2.46 -9.95 -5.36
C LEU A 138 -2.32 -10.41 -6.82
N PRO A 139 -3.36 -11.00 -7.42
CA PRO A 139 -3.38 -11.24 -8.87
C PRO A 139 -3.16 -9.93 -9.63
N GLU A 140 -2.35 -9.93 -10.70
CA GLU A 140 -1.98 -8.73 -11.47
C GLU A 140 -3.18 -7.91 -11.97
N SER A 141 -4.30 -8.58 -12.26
CA SER A 141 -5.52 -7.93 -12.74
C SER A 141 -6.38 -7.30 -11.65
N VAL A 142 -6.01 -7.45 -10.37
CA VAL A 142 -6.73 -6.85 -9.23
C VAL A 142 -6.19 -5.44 -9.02
N GLU A 143 -7.07 -4.47 -9.11
CA GLU A 143 -6.75 -3.09 -8.75
C GLU A 143 -7.02 -2.87 -7.27
N SER A 144 -6.01 -2.42 -6.53
CA SER A 144 -6.12 -2.22 -5.10
C SER A 144 -5.89 -0.77 -4.69
N ALA A 145 -6.63 -0.31 -3.69
CA ALA A 145 -6.52 1.03 -3.14
C ALA A 145 -6.68 1.04 -1.61
N CYS A 146 -6.25 2.13 -1.00
CA CYS A 146 -6.38 2.35 0.43
C CYS A 146 -6.42 3.86 0.72
N ASN A 147 -7.26 4.29 1.66
CA ASN A 147 -7.38 5.69 2.06
C ASN A 147 -6.20 6.11 2.94
N VAL A 148 -5.01 6.29 2.37
CA VAL A 148 -3.79 6.56 3.14
C VAL A 148 -3.47 8.05 3.34
N GLY A 149 -4.08 8.95 2.58
CA GLY A 149 -3.73 10.38 2.61
C GLY A 149 -3.80 11.00 4.01
N CYS A 150 -4.97 10.97 4.63
CA CYS A 150 -5.18 11.48 6.00
C CYS A 150 -5.15 10.37 7.06
N CYS A 151 -4.87 9.13 6.70
CA CYS A 151 -4.93 7.95 7.57
C CYS A 151 -6.29 7.80 8.31
N GLY A 152 -7.38 8.32 7.72
CA GLY A 152 -8.73 8.24 8.27
C GLY A 152 -9.29 6.83 8.21
N ILE A 153 -10.05 6.48 9.23
CA ILE A 153 -10.77 5.20 9.27
C ILE A 153 -12.22 5.33 8.79
N ASP A 154 -12.66 6.54 8.57
CA ASP A 154 -13.94 6.89 7.96
C ASP A 154 -13.82 6.85 6.43
N GLY A 155 -14.85 6.43 5.74
CA GLY A 155 -14.93 6.52 4.29
C GLY A 155 -14.30 5.35 3.50
N CYS A 156 -13.79 4.31 4.13
CA CYS A 156 -13.21 3.18 3.38
C CYS A 156 -14.27 2.36 2.63
N VAL A 157 -15.42 2.12 3.24
CA VAL A 157 -16.52 1.38 2.61
C VAL A 157 -17.18 2.25 1.54
N SER A 158 -17.49 3.51 1.88
CA SER A 158 -18.11 4.45 0.94
C SER A 158 -17.23 4.75 -0.28
N THR A 159 -15.92 4.77 -0.13
CA THR A 159 -14.98 4.89 -1.27
C THR A 159 -15.15 3.71 -2.24
N LEU A 160 -15.18 2.47 -1.74
CA LEU A 160 -15.39 1.31 -2.60
C LEU A 160 -16.79 1.30 -3.21
N VAL A 161 -17.81 1.68 -2.44
CA VAL A 161 -19.16 1.85 -2.94
C VAL A 161 -19.19 2.84 -4.11
N GLY A 162 -18.57 4.01 -3.98
CA GLY A 162 -18.44 4.97 -5.06
C GLY A 162 -17.73 4.39 -6.29
N ALA A 163 -16.65 3.66 -6.09
CA ALA A 163 -15.92 2.99 -7.16
C ALA A 163 -16.77 1.92 -7.85
N SER A 164 -17.62 1.19 -7.12
CA SER A 164 -18.50 0.15 -7.68
C SER A 164 -19.58 0.73 -8.59
N LEU A 165 -20.07 1.93 -8.29
CA LEU A 165 -21.11 2.58 -9.11
C LEU A 165 -20.61 2.94 -10.52
N VAL A 166 -19.33 3.22 -10.66
CA VAL A 166 -18.71 3.52 -11.97
C VAL A 166 -18.09 2.29 -12.64
N ASN A 167 -18.09 1.14 -11.96
CA ASN A 167 -17.57 -0.14 -12.44
C ASN A 167 -18.58 -1.27 -12.17
N PRO A 168 -19.80 -1.21 -12.73
CA PRO A 168 -20.90 -2.11 -12.37
C PRO A 168 -20.64 -3.58 -12.71
N ASP A 169 -19.75 -3.84 -13.65
CA ASP A 169 -19.43 -5.22 -14.11
C ASP A 169 -18.28 -5.85 -13.33
N ARG A 170 -17.70 -5.13 -12.35
CA ARG A 170 -16.56 -5.62 -11.57
C ARG A 170 -16.99 -6.02 -10.17
N LEU A 171 -16.42 -7.12 -9.70
CA LEU A 171 -16.56 -7.51 -8.30
C LEU A 171 -15.70 -6.58 -7.42
N CYS A 172 -16.31 -6.06 -6.37
CA CYS A 172 -15.69 -5.11 -5.46
C CYS A 172 -15.58 -5.71 -4.07
N TYR A 173 -14.39 -5.68 -3.50
CA TYR A 173 -14.10 -6.23 -2.18
C TYR A 173 -13.52 -5.15 -1.28
N VAL A 174 -14.01 -5.08 -0.06
CA VAL A 174 -13.41 -4.25 0.99
C VAL A 174 -13.02 -5.11 2.18
N VAL A 175 -11.83 -4.88 2.69
CA VAL A 175 -11.38 -5.46 3.97
C VAL A 175 -11.04 -4.32 4.90
N VAL A 176 -11.77 -4.24 6.00
CA VAL A 176 -11.65 -3.17 7.00
C VAL A 176 -11.65 -3.76 8.40
N GLY A 177 -11.13 -3.01 9.36
CA GLY A 177 -11.32 -3.31 10.77
C GLY A 177 -12.76 -2.99 11.21
N ASP A 178 -13.17 -3.59 12.32
CA ASP A 178 -14.47 -3.39 12.94
C ASP A 178 -14.79 -1.91 13.18
N LEU A 179 -13.84 -1.18 13.74
CA LEU A 179 -14.01 0.25 14.01
C LEU A 179 -14.22 1.05 12.71
N THR A 180 -13.43 0.79 11.68
CA THR A 180 -13.59 1.39 10.35
C THR A 180 -14.98 1.11 9.76
N PHE A 181 -15.45 -0.13 9.91
CA PHE A 181 -16.77 -0.53 9.46
C PHE A 181 -17.88 0.27 10.16
N PHE A 182 -17.80 0.42 11.49
CA PHE A 182 -18.80 1.18 12.24
C PHE A 182 -18.80 2.69 11.92
N TYR A 183 -17.63 3.28 11.64
CA TYR A 183 -17.54 4.69 11.26
C TYR A 183 -18.19 4.97 9.90
N ASP A 184 -18.23 3.98 9.01
CA ASP A 184 -18.74 4.13 7.65
C ASP A 184 -20.03 3.31 7.40
N LEU A 185 -20.69 2.90 8.46
CA LEU A 185 -21.88 2.04 8.42
C LEU A 185 -23.03 2.64 7.60
N ASN A 186 -23.18 3.95 7.60
CA ASN A 186 -24.20 4.65 6.85
C ASN A 186 -24.09 4.45 5.33
N SER A 187 -22.92 4.13 4.82
CA SER A 187 -22.71 3.86 3.40
C SER A 187 -23.50 2.64 2.93
N LEU A 188 -23.77 1.68 3.81
CA LEU A 188 -24.54 0.46 3.50
C LEU A 188 -26.04 0.74 3.30
N GLY A 189 -26.56 1.82 3.84
CA GLY A 189 -27.94 2.26 3.66
C GLY A 189 -28.21 3.00 2.34
N ASN A 190 -27.23 3.07 1.45
CA ASN A 190 -27.36 3.78 0.19
C ASN A 190 -28.25 2.99 -0.78
N HIS A 191 -29.41 3.56 -1.16
CA HIS A 191 -30.37 2.92 -2.05
C HIS A 191 -29.92 2.75 -3.51
N HIS A 192 -28.79 3.33 -3.90
CA HIS A 192 -28.18 3.11 -5.20
C HIS A 192 -27.37 1.80 -5.28
N ILE A 193 -27.18 1.11 -4.14
CA ILE A 193 -26.45 -0.16 -4.10
C ILE A 193 -27.48 -1.29 -4.12
N CYS A 194 -27.63 -1.92 -5.28
CA CYS A 194 -28.60 -3.02 -5.45
C CYS A 194 -28.05 -4.39 -4.99
N LEU A 195 -26.74 -4.59 -4.95
CA LEU A 195 -26.10 -5.88 -4.73
C LEU A 195 -24.92 -5.76 -3.74
N LEU A 196 -25.22 -5.42 -2.49
CA LEU A 196 -24.24 -5.52 -1.45
C LEU A 196 -24.38 -6.88 -0.73
N TYR A 197 -23.40 -7.77 -0.96
CA TYR A 197 -23.30 -9.02 -0.23
C TYR A 197 -22.38 -8.85 0.98
N THR A 198 -22.93 -8.99 2.14
CA THR A 198 -22.15 -9.11 3.38
C THR A 198 -21.94 -10.58 3.68
N SER A 199 -20.88 -10.93 4.40
CA SER A 199 -20.75 -12.27 4.96
C SER A 199 -21.98 -12.55 5.83
N PRO A 200 -22.69 -13.68 5.62
CA PRO A 200 -23.87 -13.97 6.41
C PRO A 200 -23.52 -14.02 7.89
N SER A 201 -24.28 -13.31 8.70
CA SER A 201 -24.17 -13.40 10.14
C SER A 201 -24.57 -14.82 10.57
N PRO A 202 -23.93 -15.40 11.60
CA PRO A 202 -24.42 -16.65 12.21
C PRO A 202 -25.87 -16.61 12.69
N ARG A 203 -26.49 -15.41 12.73
CA ARG A 203 -27.90 -15.22 13.09
C ARG A 203 -28.86 -15.34 11.90
N ASP A 204 -28.31 -15.41 10.67
CA ASP A 204 -29.07 -15.51 9.42
C ASP A 204 -29.15 -16.96 8.91
N ALA A 205 -28.63 -17.92 9.70
CA ALA A 205 -28.62 -19.34 9.42
C ALA A 205 -29.66 -20.12 10.25
#